data_dc7e8a441c177b1203b2580d6ee1a8c4
#
_entry.id   dc7e8a441c177b1203b2580d6ee1a8c4
#
_cell.length_a   1.000
_cell.length_b   1.000
_cell.length_c   1.000
_cell.angle_alpha   90.00
_cell.angle_beta   90.00
_cell.angle_gamma   90.00
#
_symmetry.space_group_name_H-M   'P 1'
#
loop_
_entity.id
_entity.type
_entity.pdbx_description
1 polymer ?
#
loop_
_entity_poly.entity_id
_entity_poly.type
_entity_poly.pdbx_seq_one_letter_code
_entity_poly.pdbx_strand_id
1 'polypeptide(L)'
;MRLRSFGALVCCIAAFVFVGCGDDSSTAVKQEQPSSVAQLNNLVVSVTEKAEVDGAEVALQTVALQDKNPFSRRIPIPGEPFAKKSGKVEWLNTDPLTLKKLRGKFVVLDFWTYCCINCHHILPVLKKLEEKYPNEIVVIGVHSAKFEEEKDTENIRDAILRHDIRHPVVNDHDHFLWNSFGVNSWPTLTVIDPEGFFVAINRGEIDFESLDGFFKNSIPYYEKTKLLDKTPIEFELERYEEEPTQLKYPGKVLADQANGLLYITDSSHNRIVISDTEGNVKEVIGSGQVGRMDGDFASASFDHPQ
;
A
#
# COMPACT_ATOMS: atom_id res chain seq x y z
N MET A 1 42.75 51.18 9.68
CA MET A 1 42.87 51.98 10.95
C MET A 1 41.74 51.57 11.89
N ARG A 2 42.08 51.11 13.08
CA ARG A 2 41.28 50.68 14.22
C ARG A 2 40.65 49.29 14.21
N LEU A 3 41.41 48.40 14.80
CA LEU A 3 41.22 47.33 15.76
C LEU A 3 40.23 47.64 16.90
N ARG A 4 39.55 46.59 17.38
CA ARG A 4 39.24 46.20 18.76
C ARG A 4 37.88 45.46 18.75
N SER A 5 37.59 44.38 19.45
CA SER A 5 38.22 43.77 20.63
C SER A 5 37.62 42.40 20.88
N PHE A 6 38.40 41.52 21.43
CA PHE A 6 38.09 40.22 22.00
C PHE A 6 36.97 40.26 23.08
N GLY A 7 36.18 39.20 23.14
CA GLY A 7 35.31 38.88 24.27
C GLY A 7 35.18 37.38 24.43
N ALA A 8 36.02 36.77 25.25
CA ALA A 8 35.93 35.42 25.72
C ALA A 8 34.84 35.30 26.80
N LEU A 9 34.01 34.26 26.73
CA LEU A 9 33.18 33.90 27.89
C LEU A 9 33.11 32.37 28.04
N VAL A 10 33.90 31.90 28.93
CA VAL A 10 33.78 31.03 30.10
C VAL A 10 32.78 29.87 30.02
N CYS A 11 33.38 28.66 30.00
CA CYS A 11 32.82 27.39 30.41
C CYS A 11 32.13 27.43 31.77
N CYS A 12 30.92 26.92 31.88
CA CYS A 12 30.38 26.39 33.13
C CYS A 12 30.06 24.91 32.98
N ILE A 13 30.95 24.10 33.51
CA ILE A 13 30.74 22.67 33.78
C ILE A 13 29.87 22.60 35.05
N ALA A 14 28.68 22.04 34.94
CA ALA A 14 27.88 21.61 36.08
C ALA A 14 27.87 20.08 36.13
N ALA A 15 28.64 19.55 37.04
CA ALA A 15 28.59 18.15 37.45
C ALA A 15 27.30 17.91 38.26
N PHE A 16 26.49 16.95 37.83
CA PHE A 16 25.43 16.40 38.67
C PHE A 16 25.84 15.01 39.18
N VAL A 17 25.81 14.94 40.49
CA VAL A 17 26.13 13.81 41.36
C VAL A 17 25.06 12.72 41.16
N PHE A 18 25.51 11.47 40.94
CA PHE A 18 24.68 10.28 41.07
C PHE A 18 24.36 10.05 42.55
N VAL A 19 23.08 10.05 42.89
CA VAL A 19 22.57 9.41 44.09
C VAL A 19 21.69 8.25 43.62
N GLY A 20 22.18 7.05 43.89
CA GLY A 20 21.37 5.85 43.71
C GLY A 20 20.48 5.65 44.92
N CYS A 21 19.27 5.22 44.71
CA CYS A 21 18.49 4.39 45.64
C CYS A 21 17.24 3.84 44.97
N GLY A 22 17.00 2.55 45.14
CA GLY A 22 15.65 2.00 45.23
C GLY A 22 15.22 1.12 44.04
N ASP A 23 15.36 -0.18 44.24
CA ASP A 23 14.57 -1.21 43.55
C ASP A 23 13.07 -0.88 43.62
N ASP A 24 12.42 -0.77 42.46
CA ASP A 24 11.01 -1.03 42.39
C ASP A 24 10.71 -1.81 41.07
N SER A 25 10.34 -3.04 41.31
CA SER A 25 9.84 -3.96 40.32
C SER A 25 8.52 -3.46 39.72
N SER A 26 8.57 -2.63 38.68
CA SER A 26 7.40 -2.39 37.84
C SER A 26 7.36 -3.43 36.74
N THR A 27 6.49 -4.40 36.89
CA THR A 27 6.01 -5.29 35.83
C THR A 27 5.54 -4.43 34.67
N ALA A 28 6.37 -4.34 33.61
CA ALA A 28 5.96 -3.83 32.33
C ALA A 28 4.90 -4.78 31.78
N VAL A 29 3.65 -4.39 31.87
CA VAL A 29 2.56 -5.00 31.12
C VAL A 29 2.88 -4.74 29.65
N LYS A 30 3.38 -5.77 28.95
CA LYS A 30 3.38 -5.80 27.49
C LYS A 30 1.92 -5.70 27.07
N GLN A 31 1.47 -4.54 26.62
CA GLN A 31 0.29 -4.44 25.80
C GLN A 31 0.61 -5.16 24.48
N GLU A 32 0.19 -6.41 24.39
CA GLU A 32 0.08 -7.08 23.09
C GLU A 32 -0.92 -6.28 22.25
N GLN A 33 -0.44 -5.65 21.21
CA GLN A 33 -1.32 -5.10 20.18
C GLN A 33 -2.08 -6.28 19.58
N PRO A 34 -3.42 -6.26 19.53
CA PRO A 34 -4.18 -7.31 18.88
C PRO A 34 -3.72 -7.45 17.43
N SER A 35 -3.46 -8.67 17.00
CA SER A 35 -3.05 -8.98 15.63
C SER A 35 -4.07 -8.40 14.63
N SER A 36 -3.60 -8.00 13.45
CA SER A 36 -4.40 -7.42 12.37
C SER A 36 -5.65 -8.25 12.01
N VAL A 37 -5.56 -9.56 12.16
CA VAL A 37 -6.66 -10.53 11.98
C VAL A 37 -7.85 -10.26 12.91
N ALA A 38 -7.59 -9.83 14.15
CA ALA A 38 -8.66 -9.54 15.11
C ALA A 38 -9.48 -8.29 14.74
N GLN A 39 -8.91 -7.36 13.99
CA GLN A 39 -9.60 -6.13 13.59
C GLN A 39 -10.58 -6.36 12.42
N LEU A 40 -10.24 -7.20 11.47
CA LEU A 40 -11.14 -7.60 10.39
C LEU A 40 -12.21 -8.60 10.86
N ASN A 41 -11.83 -9.54 11.75
CA ASN A 41 -12.75 -10.55 12.27
C ASN A 41 -13.79 -9.98 13.24
N ASN A 42 -13.54 -8.85 13.90
CA ASN A 42 -14.52 -8.17 14.74
C ASN A 42 -15.63 -7.46 13.94
N LEU A 43 -15.49 -7.36 12.63
CA LEU A 43 -16.51 -6.77 11.74
C LEU A 43 -17.30 -7.84 10.97
N VAL A 44 -16.72 -9.02 10.80
CA VAL A 44 -17.42 -10.23 10.33
C VAL A 44 -17.88 -10.98 11.58
N VAL A 45 -19.16 -11.21 11.72
CA VAL A 45 -19.72 -11.97 12.85
C VAL A 45 -18.92 -13.24 13.06
N SER A 46 -18.25 -13.37 14.22
CA SER A 46 -17.48 -14.53 14.60
C SER A 46 -18.38 -15.77 14.63
N VAL A 47 -18.22 -16.65 13.67
CA VAL A 47 -18.79 -18.00 13.72
C VAL A 47 -17.62 -18.97 13.66
N THR A 48 -16.96 -19.16 14.79
CA THR A 48 -16.18 -20.36 15.08
C THR A 48 -16.27 -20.65 16.56
N GLU A 49 -17.45 -21.06 17.04
CA GLU A 49 -17.49 -21.99 18.15
C GLU A 49 -17.50 -23.39 17.57
N LYS A 50 -16.52 -24.19 17.96
CA LYS A 50 -16.44 -25.59 17.66
C LYS A 50 -17.65 -26.28 18.28
N ALA A 51 -18.61 -26.65 17.45
CA ALA A 51 -19.55 -27.73 17.78
C ALA A 51 -19.35 -28.82 16.71
N GLU A 52 -18.93 -30.01 17.13
CA GLU A 52 -19.09 -31.24 16.34
C GLU A 52 -20.60 -31.45 16.18
N VAL A 53 -21.14 -31.15 15.02
CA VAL A 53 -22.53 -31.34 14.69
C VAL A 53 -22.60 -32.07 13.34
N ASP A 54 -23.54 -33.01 13.27
CA ASP A 54 -23.82 -33.91 12.16
C ASP A 54 -23.86 -33.14 10.80
N GLY A 55 -23.28 -33.70 9.74
CA GLY A 55 -22.99 -33.00 8.48
C GLY A 55 -24.18 -32.31 7.79
N ALA A 56 -25.44 -32.68 8.13
CA ALA A 56 -26.64 -32.05 7.60
C ALA A 56 -26.96 -30.69 8.27
N GLU A 57 -26.62 -30.51 9.54
CA GLU A 57 -26.88 -29.31 10.32
C GLU A 57 -25.87 -28.21 10.00
N VAL A 58 -24.60 -28.59 9.71
CA VAL A 58 -23.56 -27.66 9.23
C VAL A 58 -23.93 -27.05 7.86
N ALA A 59 -24.51 -27.87 6.96
CA ALA A 59 -24.95 -27.40 5.65
C ALA A 59 -26.13 -26.40 5.76
N LEU A 60 -27.08 -26.65 6.64
CA LEU A 60 -28.22 -25.73 6.88
C LEU A 60 -27.77 -24.42 7.54
N GLN A 61 -26.85 -24.44 8.48
CA GLN A 61 -26.28 -23.24 9.09
C GLN A 61 -25.46 -22.42 8.10
N THR A 62 -24.67 -23.08 7.23
CA THR A 62 -23.90 -22.40 6.18
C THR A 62 -24.81 -21.71 5.16
N VAL A 63 -25.93 -22.34 4.79
CA VAL A 63 -26.93 -21.73 3.88
C VAL A 63 -27.63 -20.56 4.55
N ALA A 64 -28.00 -20.67 5.83
CA ALA A 64 -28.65 -19.58 6.58
C ALA A 64 -27.75 -18.35 6.80
N LEU A 65 -26.43 -18.55 6.91
CA LEU A 65 -25.45 -17.46 7.01
C LEU A 65 -25.27 -16.70 5.69
N GLN A 66 -25.39 -17.39 4.55
CA GLN A 66 -25.32 -16.77 3.22
C GLN A 66 -26.53 -15.87 2.88
N ASP A 67 -27.62 -15.94 3.63
CA ASP A 67 -28.82 -15.11 3.42
C ASP A 67 -28.79 -13.78 4.16
N LYS A 68 -27.81 -13.59 5.07
CA LYS A 68 -27.63 -12.36 5.82
C LYS A 68 -26.42 -11.58 5.30
N ASN A 69 -26.56 -10.26 5.28
CA ASN A 69 -25.40 -9.40 4.95
C ASN A 69 -24.24 -9.73 5.90
N PRO A 70 -23.03 -10.02 5.39
CA PRO A 70 -21.88 -10.42 6.20
C PRO A 70 -21.43 -9.31 7.17
N PHE A 71 -21.83 -8.06 6.92
CA PHE A 71 -21.41 -6.92 7.72
C PHE A 71 -22.49 -6.52 8.73
N SER A 72 -22.17 -6.66 10.02
CA SER A 72 -23.04 -6.25 11.13
C SER A 72 -23.16 -4.71 11.23
N ARG A 73 -22.16 -3.99 10.74
CA ARG A 73 -22.10 -2.54 10.72
C ARG A 73 -21.79 -2.03 9.33
N ARG A 74 -22.69 -1.21 8.80
CA ARG A 74 -22.55 -0.54 7.50
C ARG A 74 -22.77 0.95 7.70
N ILE A 75 -21.76 1.76 7.40
CA ILE A 75 -21.80 3.20 7.63
C ILE A 75 -22.00 3.90 6.28
N PRO A 76 -23.09 4.67 6.12
CA PRO A 76 -23.28 5.48 4.92
C PRO A 76 -22.12 6.47 4.75
N ILE A 77 -21.58 6.55 3.53
CA ILE A 77 -20.60 7.58 3.18
C ILE A 77 -21.38 8.80 2.68
N PRO A 78 -21.28 9.95 3.36
CA PRO A 78 -22.03 11.13 2.98
C PRO A 78 -21.49 11.73 1.67
N GLY A 79 -22.34 11.89 0.69
CA GLY A 79 -22.02 12.54 -0.58
C GLY A 79 -21.11 11.71 -1.49
N GLU A 80 -20.28 12.40 -2.24
CA GLU A 80 -19.30 11.83 -3.18
C GLU A 80 -17.91 12.28 -2.74
N PRO A 81 -17.16 11.45 -1.97
CA PRO A 81 -15.89 11.86 -1.37
C PRO A 81 -14.81 12.16 -2.41
N PHE A 82 -14.91 11.57 -3.60
CA PHE A 82 -13.97 11.75 -4.69
C PHE A 82 -14.36 12.86 -5.68
N ALA A 83 -15.43 13.62 -5.41
CA ALA A 83 -15.92 14.62 -6.36
C ALA A 83 -14.90 15.75 -6.57
N LYS A 84 -14.55 15.98 -7.83
CA LYS A 84 -13.66 17.07 -8.29
C LYS A 84 -14.13 18.47 -7.83
N LYS A 85 -15.41 18.62 -7.51
CA LYS A 85 -16.00 19.90 -7.03
C LYS A 85 -15.47 20.37 -5.68
N SER A 86 -14.81 19.51 -4.91
CA SER A 86 -14.24 19.88 -3.62
C SER A 86 -12.88 20.57 -3.75
N GLY A 87 -12.18 20.43 -4.88
CA GLY A 87 -10.79 20.87 -5.04
C GLY A 87 -9.81 20.21 -4.05
N LYS A 88 -10.25 19.13 -3.36
CA LYS A 88 -9.56 18.55 -2.21
C LYS A 88 -8.81 17.27 -2.53
N VAL A 89 -8.99 16.73 -3.71
CA VAL A 89 -8.29 15.53 -4.16
C VAL A 89 -7.94 15.67 -5.64
N GLU A 90 -6.78 15.16 -6.00
CA GLU A 90 -6.30 15.09 -7.38
C GLU A 90 -6.12 13.62 -7.77
N TRP A 91 -6.59 13.25 -8.95
CA TRP A 91 -6.46 11.89 -9.47
C TRP A 91 -5.19 11.73 -10.27
N LEU A 92 -4.54 10.60 -10.09
CA LEU A 92 -3.36 10.13 -10.77
C LEU A 92 -3.61 8.73 -11.29
N ASN A 93 -2.92 8.36 -12.35
CA ASN A 93 -2.96 7.03 -12.93
C ASN A 93 -4.34 6.61 -13.46
N THR A 94 -5.27 7.55 -13.59
CA THR A 94 -6.60 7.36 -14.19
C THR A 94 -7.38 8.68 -14.29
N ASP A 95 -8.43 8.71 -15.08
CA ASP A 95 -9.48 9.70 -15.01
C ASP A 95 -10.22 9.68 -13.66
N PRO A 96 -10.80 10.81 -13.22
CA PRO A 96 -11.53 10.87 -11.96
C PRO A 96 -12.69 9.88 -11.86
N LEU A 97 -12.67 9.07 -10.79
CA LEU A 97 -13.73 8.12 -10.45
C LEU A 97 -14.73 8.71 -9.46
N THR A 98 -15.87 8.05 -9.34
CA THR A 98 -16.87 8.37 -8.32
C THR A 98 -17.36 7.09 -7.67
N LEU A 99 -17.77 7.13 -6.40
CA LEU A 99 -18.39 5.97 -5.75
C LEU A 99 -19.63 5.49 -6.49
N LYS A 100 -20.34 6.40 -7.15
CA LYS A 100 -21.51 6.05 -7.98
C LYS A 100 -21.11 5.16 -9.17
N LYS A 101 -19.98 5.45 -9.84
CA LYS A 101 -19.47 4.62 -10.95
C LYS A 101 -18.97 3.26 -10.48
N LEU A 102 -18.57 3.16 -9.19
CA LEU A 102 -18.02 1.96 -8.59
C LEU A 102 -19.07 1.09 -7.87
N ARG A 103 -20.35 1.45 -7.96
CA ARG A 103 -21.45 0.60 -7.44
C ARG A 103 -21.41 -0.77 -8.09
N GLY A 104 -21.67 -1.79 -7.29
CA GLY A 104 -21.52 -3.18 -7.69
C GLY A 104 -20.12 -3.75 -7.45
N LYS A 105 -19.13 -2.94 -7.06
CA LYS A 105 -17.77 -3.37 -6.72
C LYS A 105 -17.49 -3.20 -5.25
N PHE A 106 -16.68 -4.08 -4.68
CA PHE A 106 -15.96 -3.73 -3.46
C PHE A 106 -14.89 -2.71 -3.81
N VAL A 107 -14.79 -1.63 -3.01
CA VAL A 107 -13.72 -0.64 -3.16
C VAL A 107 -12.81 -0.72 -1.95
N VAL A 108 -11.53 -0.98 -2.20
CA VAL A 108 -10.47 -1.00 -1.18
C VAL A 108 -9.71 0.31 -1.31
N LEU A 109 -9.76 1.16 -0.28
CA LEU A 109 -8.93 2.35 -0.21
C LEU A 109 -7.68 2.02 0.57
N ASP A 110 -6.52 2.15 -0.08
CA ASP A 110 -5.20 2.02 0.53
C ASP A 110 -4.67 3.41 0.89
N PHE A 111 -4.71 3.76 2.17
CA PHE A 111 -4.12 5.00 2.68
C PHE A 111 -2.62 4.79 2.90
N TRP A 112 -1.82 5.36 2.01
CA TRP A 112 -0.39 5.17 1.93
C TRP A 112 0.38 6.49 1.77
N THR A 113 1.70 6.41 1.86
CA THR A 113 2.64 7.45 1.45
C THR A 113 3.92 6.81 0.94
N TYR A 114 4.59 7.42 -0.04
CA TYR A 114 5.72 6.77 -0.71
C TYR A 114 6.99 6.64 0.15
N CYS A 115 7.13 7.36 1.25
CA CYS A 115 8.24 7.18 2.19
C CYS A 115 7.99 6.10 3.25
N CYS A 116 6.82 5.45 3.26
CA CYS A 116 6.41 4.50 4.28
C CYS A 116 6.77 3.07 3.90
N ILE A 117 7.80 2.48 4.52
CA ILE A 117 8.24 1.11 4.21
C ILE A 117 7.13 0.07 4.45
N ASN A 118 6.34 0.22 5.51
CA ASN A 118 5.22 -0.70 5.80
C ASN A 118 4.14 -0.62 4.72
N CYS A 119 3.96 0.54 4.07
CA CYS A 119 3.06 0.68 2.92
C CYS A 119 3.59 -0.09 1.72
N HIS A 120 4.90 -0.08 1.48
CA HIS A 120 5.49 -0.88 0.40
C HIS A 120 5.32 -2.39 0.63
N HIS A 121 5.30 -2.85 1.88
CA HIS A 121 5.08 -4.27 2.20
C HIS A 121 3.70 -4.78 1.81
N ILE A 122 2.68 -3.93 1.77
CA ILE A 122 1.33 -4.35 1.37
C ILE A 122 1.05 -4.25 -0.14
N LEU A 123 1.88 -3.54 -0.92
CA LEU A 123 1.70 -3.45 -2.38
C LEU A 123 1.64 -4.81 -3.08
N PRO A 124 2.53 -5.80 -2.77
CA PRO A 124 2.41 -7.15 -3.33
C PRO A 124 1.13 -7.89 -2.91
N VAL A 125 0.59 -7.58 -1.72
CA VAL A 125 -0.67 -8.15 -1.23
C VAL A 125 -1.84 -7.61 -2.04
N LEU A 126 -1.88 -6.29 -2.26
CA LEU A 126 -2.90 -5.64 -3.09
C LEU A 126 -2.85 -6.12 -4.52
N LYS A 127 -1.66 -6.25 -5.12
CA LYS A 127 -1.48 -6.80 -6.47
C LYS A 127 -2.07 -8.20 -6.60
N LYS A 128 -1.80 -9.11 -5.66
CA LYS A 128 -2.41 -10.44 -5.63
C LYS A 128 -3.93 -10.39 -5.48
N LEU A 129 -4.44 -9.43 -4.71
CA LEU A 129 -5.87 -9.24 -4.54
C LEU A 129 -6.54 -8.84 -5.86
N GLU A 130 -5.96 -7.87 -6.58
CA GLU A 130 -6.44 -7.40 -7.88
C GLU A 130 -6.38 -8.51 -8.94
N GLU A 131 -5.29 -9.28 -8.96
CA GLU A 131 -5.13 -10.43 -9.87
C GLU A 131 -6.18 -11.53 -9.60
N LYS A 132 -6.55 -11.74 -8.34
CA LYS A 132 -7.51 -12.77 -7.94
C LYS A 132 -8.97 -12.37 -8.14
N TYR A 133 -9.29 -11.10 -7.93
CA TYR A 133 -10.65 -10.56 -7.96
C TYR A 133 -10.77 -9.37 -8.93
N PRO A 134 -10.36 -9.53 -10.20
CA PRO A 134 -10.24 -8.42 -11.15
C PRO A 134 -11.57 -7.74 -11.47
N ASN A 135 -12.67 -8.44 -11.27
CA ASN A 135 -14.01 -7.96 -11.61
C ASN A 135 -14.89 -7.66 -10.40
N GLU A 136 -14.49 -8.07 -9.21
CA GLU A 136 -15.25 -7.89 -7.98
C GLU A 136 -14.75 -6.73 -7.14
N ILE A 137 -13.44 -6.42 -7.24
CA ILE A 137 -12.74 -5.48 -6.36
C ILE A 137 -12.07 -4.39 -7.20
N VAL A 138 -12.13 -3.16 -6.73
CA VAL A 138 -11.32 -2.04 -7.21
C VAL A 138 -10.48 -1.53 -6.05
N VAL A 139 -9.17 -1.52 -6.22
CA VAL A 139 -8.24 -0.86 -5.30
C VAL A 139 -8.06 0.59 -5.73
N ILE A 140 -8.01 1.50 -4.78
CA ILE A 140 -7.69 2.92 -4.98
C ILE A 140 -6.64 3.30 -3.94
N GLY A 141 -5.45 3.68 -4.38
CA GLY A 141 -4.44 4.27 -3.52
C GLY A 141 -4.85 5.68 -3.10
N VAL A 142 -4.86 5.96 -1.82
CA VAL A 142 -5.08 7.31 -1.27
C VAL A 142 -3.77 7.78 -0.68
N HIS A 143 -3.01 8.54 -1.47
CA HIS A 143 -1.74 9.07 -1.02
C HIS A 143 -1.98 10.25 -0.08
N SER A 144 -1.80 10.01 1.22
CA SER A 144 -1.95 11.02 2.27
C SER A 144 -0.56 11.36 2.82
N ALA A 145 -0.06 12.53 2.44
CA ALA A 145 1.32 12.95 2.67
C ALA A 145 1.70 12.99 4.17
N LYS A 146 2.86 12.44 4.54
CA LYS A 146 3.43 12.52 5.88
C LYS A 146 4.31 13.77 6.05
N PHE A 147 4.97 14.17 4.96
CA PHE A 147 5.85 15.33 4.90
C PHE A 147 5.41 16.30 3.80
N GLU A 148 5.89 17.54 3.83
CA GLU A 148 5.46 18.56 2.89
C GLU A 148 5.82 18.22 1.43
N GLU A 149 7.03 17.67 1.21
CA GLU A 149 7.53 17.26 -0.11
C GLU A 149 6.73 16.12 -0.73
N GLU A 150 6.00 15.36 0.09
CA GLU A 150 5.14 14.26 -0.38
C GLU A 150 3.79 14.72 -0.92
N LYS A 151 3.47 16.00 -0.80
CA LYS A 151 2.25 16.59 -1.39
C LYS A 151 2.38 16.87 -2.87
N ASP A 152 3.63 16.91 -3.36
CA ASP A 152 3.92 17.17 -4.76
C ASP A 152 3.44 16.03 -5.65
N THR A 153 2.60 16.35 -6.62
CA THR A 153 1.96 15.39 -7.52
C THR A 153 2.96 14.64 -8.39
N GLU A 154 4.04 15.29 -8.85
CA GLU A 154 5.05 14.65 -9.70
C GLU A 154 5.87 13.63 -8.89
N ASN A 155 6.20 13.94 -7.63
CA ASN A 155 6.86 12.98 -6.75
C ASN A 155 6.00 11.73 -6.47
N ILE A 156 4.67 11.92 -6.37
CA ILE A 156 3.73 10.79 -6.22
C ILE A 156 3.67 9.98 -7.52
N ARG A 157 3.64 10.64 -8.68
CA ARG A 157 3.66 9.98 -10.00
C ARG A 157 4.91 9.13 -10.18
N ASP A 158 6.08 9.67 -9.84
CA ASP A 158 7.34 8.92 -9.84
C ASP A 158 7.29 7.70 -8.92
N ALA A 159 6.67 7.81 -7.75
CA ALA A 159 6.51 6.69 -6.83
C ALA A 159 5.55 5.62 -7.38
N ILE A 160 4.43 6.02 -8.01
CA ILE A 160 3.49 5.11 -8.67
C ILE A 160 4.23 4.27 -9.72
N LEU A 161 5.04 4.91 -10.56
CA LEU A 161 5.79 4.26 -11.63
C LEU A 161 6.91 3.37 -11.08
N ARG A 162 7.63 3.84 -10.07
CA ARG A 162 8.73 3.11 -9.41
C ARG A 162 8.26 1.82 -8.75
N HIS A 163 7.09 1.85 -8.10
CA HIS A 163 6.55 0.71 -7.35
C HIS A 163 5.57 -0.14 -8.16
N ASP A 164 5.46 0.08 -9.48
CA ASP A 164 4.56 -0.65 -10.39
C ASP A 164 3.10 -0.68 -9.90
N ILE A 165 2.62 0.44 -9.33
CA ILE A 165 1.24 0.57 -8.86
C ILE A 165 0.32 0.61 -10.09
N ARG A 166 -0.64 -0.34 -10.18
CA ARG A 166 -1.50 -0.55 -11.35
C ARG A 166 -2.97 -0.20 -11.10
N HIS A 167 -3.24 0.46 -10.00
CA HIS A 167 -4.57 0.93 -9.67
C HIS A 167 -4.64 2.45 -9.68
N PRO A 168 -5.85 3.02 -9.71
CA PRO A 168 -6.09 4.44 -9.53
C PRO A 168 -5.47 4.98 -8.25
N VAL A 169 -4.93 6.19 -8.29
CA VAL A 169 -4.37 6.86 -7.11
C VAL A 169 -4.98 8.25 -6.95
N VAL A 170 -5.20 8.66 -5.72
CA VAL A 170 -5.66 9.99 -5.33
C VAL A 170 -4.59 10.65 -4.49
N ASN A 171 -4.17 11.86 -4.86
CA ASN A 171 -3.41 12.74 -3.99
C ASN A 171 -4.35 13.43 -2.99
N ASP A 172 -4.32 12.99 -1.73
CA ASP A 172 -5.08 13.52 -0.59
C ASP A 172 -4.20 14.49 0.22
N HIS A 173 -3.61 15.48 -0.47
CA HIS A 173 -2.60 16.40 0.08
C HIS A 173 -3.05 17.16 1.34
N ASP A 174 -4.36 17.41 1.50
CA ASP A 174 -4.96 18.10 2.64
C ASP A 174 -5.56 17.14 3.68
N HIS A 175 -5.32 15.81 3.54
CA HIS A 175 -5.89 14.80 4.42
C HIS A 175 -7.43 14.84 4.51
N PHE A 176 -8.10 15.20 3.43
CA PHE A 176 -9.56 15.25 3.40
C PHE A 176 -10.17 13.85 3.49
N LEU A 177 -9.71 12.90 2.66
CA LEU A 177 -10.15 11.51 2.72
C LEU A 177 -9.65 10.84 4.00
N TRP A 178 -8.41 11.06 4.38
CA TRP A 178 -7.82 10.59 5.64
C TRP A 178 -8.74 10.89 6.83
N ASN A 179 -9.16 12.15 6.98
CA ASN A 179 -10.03 12.57 8.07
C ASN A 179 -11.45 12.01 7.92
N SER A 180 -11.98 11.97 6.68
CA SER A 180 -13.35 11.51 6.40
C SER A 180 -13.54 10.02 6.73
N PHE A 181 -12.49 9.19 6.54
CA PHE A 181 -12.51 7.77 6.85
C PHE A 181 -11.94 7.43 8.23
N GLY A 182 -11.56 8.42 9.04
CA GLY A 182 -11.07 8.23 10.41
C GLY A 182 -9.73 7.50 10.46
N VAL A 183 -8.88 7.72 9.45
CA VAL A 183 -7.53 7.15 9.37
C VAL A 183 -6.60 7.90 10.33
N ASN A 184 -5.63 7.20 10.91
CA ASN A 184 -4.68 7.77 11.87
C ASN A 184 -3.28 7.13 11.82
N SER A 185 -3.05 6.22 10.88
CA SER A 185 -1.75 5.54 10.70
C SER A 185 -1.57 5.06 9.26
N TRP A 186 -0.32 4.88 8.83
CA TRP A 186 0.05 4.26 7.56
C TRP A 186 0.67 2.88 7.80
N PRO A 187 0.37 1.88 6.94
CA PRO A 187 -0.75 1.84 6.02
C PRO A 187 -2.08 1.68 6.75
N THR A 188 -3.18 2.07 6.10
CA THR A 188 -4.53 1.72 6.55
C THR A 188 -5.36 1.34 5.33
N LEU A 189 -5.97 0.15 5.37
CA LEU A 189 -6.94 -0.27 4.36
C LEU A 189 -8.36 -0.01 4.87
N THR A 190 -9.22 0.54 4.02
CA THR A 190 -10.66 0.62 4.29
C THR A 190 -11.43 -0.04 3.18
N VAL A 191 -12.56 -0.65 3.49
CA VAL A 191 -13.39 -1.35 2.52
C VAL A 191 -14.78 -0.73 2.46
N ILE A 192 -15.21 -0.49 1.22
CA ILE A 192 -16.56 -0.04 0.88
C ILE A 192 -17.25 -1.21 0.14
N ASP A 193 -18.46 -1.54 0.52
CA ASP A 193 -19.22 -2.62 -0.11
C ASP A 193 -19.85 -2.22 -1.46
N PRO A 194 -20.36 -3.18 -2.26
CA PRO A 194 -20.97 -2.91 -3.57
C PRO A 194 -22.15 -1.93 -3.56
N GLU A 195 -22.80 -1.75 -2.42
CA GLU A 195 -23.84 -0.75 -2.25
C GLU A 195 -23.31 0.61 -1.78
N GLY A 196 -21.97 0.75 -1.58
CA GLY A 196 -21.26 1.97 -1.24
C GLY A 196 -21.30 2.36 0.23
N PHE A 197 -21.40 1.39 1.12
CA PHE A 197 -21.26 1.60 2.55
C PHE A 197 -19.84 1.25 2.99
N PHE A 198 -19.28 2.06 3.88
CA PHE A 198 -18.06 1.72 4.59
C PHE A 198 -18.34 0.55 5.54
N VAL A 199 -17.55 -0.53 5.42
CA VAL A 199 -17.79 -1.78 6.13
C VAL A 199 -16.62 -2.31 6.93
N ALA A 200 -15.39 -1.95 6.58
CA ALA A 200 -14.19 -2.44 7.27
C ALA A 200 -13.04 -1.43 7.26
N ILE A 201 -12.19 -1.53 8.27
CA ILE A 201 -10.92 -0.81 8.37
C ILE A 201 -9.86 -1.73 8.99
N ASN A 202 -8.69 -1.79 8.36
CA ASN A 202 -7.49 -2.43 8.92
C ASN A 202 -6.38 -1.39 9.03
N ARG A 203 -5.79 -1.26 10.21
CA ARG A 203 -4.65 -0.37 10.47
C ARG A 203 -3.37 -1.17 10.59
N GLY A 204 -2.34 -0.74 9.88
CA GLY A 204 -1.09 -1.48 9.76
C GLY A 204 -1.09 -2.49 8.62
N GLU A 205 -0.02 -3.27 8.54
CA GLU A 205 0.16 -4.31 7.52
C GLU A 205 -0.88 -5.42 7.66
N ILE A 206 -1.17 -6.09 6.56
CA ILE A 206 -2.06 -7.25 6.49
C ILE A 206 -1.48 -8.25 5.50
N ASP A 207 -1.59 -9.53 5.80
CA ASP A 207 -1.23 -10.61 4.89
C ASP A 207 -2.34 -10.90 3.87
N PHE A 208 -1.94 -11.58 2.77
CA PHE A 208 -2.87 -11.90 1.70
C PHE A 208 -3.97 -12.85 2.15
N GLU A 209 -3.65 -13.84 2.96
CA GLU A 209 -4.57 -14.86 3.44
C GLU A 209 -5.72 -14.25 4.25
N SER A 210 -5.41 -13.29 5.11
CA SER A 210 -6.40 -12.56 5.92
C SER A 210 -7.32 -11.72 5.05
N LEU A 211 -6.76 -10.97 4.11
CA LEU A 211 -7.51 -10.12 3.19
C LEU A 211 -8.36 -10.95 2.22
N ASP A 212 -7.81 -12.03 1.68
CA ASP A 212 -8.51 -13.00 0.83
C ASP A 212 -9.66 -13.67 1.58
N GLY A 213 -9.44 -14.08 2.84
CA GLY A 213 -10.48 -14.65 3.70
C GLY A 213 -11.66 -13.71 3.90
N PHE A 214 -11.40 -12.43 4.08
CA PHE A 214 -12.46 -11.41 4.19
C PHE A 214 -13.34 -11.39 2.92
N PHE A 215 -12.73 -11.35 1.73
CA PHE A 215 -13.48 -11.29 0.47
C PHE A 215 -14.14 -12.62 0.11
N LYS A 216 -13.51 -13.76 0.37
CA LYS A 216 -14.14 -15.09 0.22
C LYS A 216 -15.43 -15.23 1.00
N ASN A 217 -15.49 -14.64 2.19
CA ASN A 217 -16.68 -14.69 3.03
C ASN A 217 -17.73 -13.66 2.63
N SER A 218 -17.33 -12.55 1.99
CA SER A 218 -18.22 -11.43 1.69
C SER A 218 -18.84 -11.49 0.29
N ILE A 219 -18.05 -11.83 -0.72
CA ILE A 219 -18.46 -11.85 -2.13
C ILE A 219 -19.71 -12.72 -2.38
N PRO A 220 -19.83 -13.97 -1.84
CA PRO A 220 -20.96 -14.83 -2.14
C PRO A 220 -22.34 -14.23 -1.79
N TYR A 221 -22.42 -13.43 -0.73
CA TYR A 221 -23.66 -12.73 -0.38
C TYR A 221 -24.08 -11.75 -1.46
N TYR A 222 -23.14 -10.90 -1.95
CA TYR A 222 -23.45 -9.89 -2.96
C TYR A 222 -23.68 -10.48 -4.35
N GLU A 223 -23.10 -11.64 -4.65
CA GLU A 223 -23.42 -12.43 -5.85
C GLU A 223 -24.86 -12.96 -5.80
N LYS A 224 -25.21 -13.63 -4.69
CA LYS A 224 -26.54 -14.20 -4.49
C LYS A 224 -27.64 -13.15 -4.52
N THR A 225 -27.39 -11.99 -3.94
CA THR A 225 -28.34 -10.87 -3.92
C THR A 225 -28.34 -10.03 -5.20
N LYS A 226 -27.48 -10.35 -6.18
CA LYS A 226 -27.31 -9.62 -7.44
C LYS A 226 -26.92 -8.15 -7.25
N LEU A 227 -26.22 -7.87 -6.16
CA LEU A 227 -25.68 -6.54 -5.85
C LEU A 227 -24.24 -6.39 -6.33
N LEU A 228 -23.58 -7.49 -6.74
CA LEU A 228 -22.24 -7.49 -7.31
C LEU A 228 -22.32 -7.39 -8.82
N ASP A 229 -21.62 -6.43 -9.40
CA ASP A 229 -21.41 -6.28 -10.86
C ASP A 229 -20.00 -6.75 -11.21
N LYS A 230 -19.90 -7.78 -12.04
CA LYS A 230 -18.62 -8.34 -12.52
C LYS A 230 -18.19 -7.81 -13.89
N THR A 231 -18.83 -6.78 -14.40
CA THR A 231 -18.37 -6.14 -15.64
C THR A 231 -16.97 -5.56 -15.42
N PRO A 232 -15.97 -5.90 -16.23
CA PRO A 232 -14.62 -5.36 -16.10
C PRO A 232 -14.62 -3.83 -16.11
N ILE A 233 -13.77 -3.22 -15.28
CA ILE A 233 -13.44 -1.80 -15.35
C ILE A 233 -12.00 -1.72 -15.84
N GLU A 234 -11.78 -1.11 -17.00
CA GLU A 234 -10.46 -0.82 -17.52
C GLU A 234 -10.05 0.59 -17.13
N PHE A 235 -8.81 0.75 -16.70
CA PHE A 235 -8.20 2.02 -16.36
C PHE A 235 -7.12 2.35 -17.39
N GLU A 236 -7.12 3.57 -17.90
CA GLU A 236 -6.04 4.10 -18.73
C GLU A 236 -4.91 4.56 -17.81
N LEU A 237 -4.01 3.62 -17.46
CA LEU A 237 -2.93 3.90 -16.53
C LEU A 237 -1.83 4.72 -17.22
N GLU A 238 -1.35 5.78 -16.56
CA GLU A 238 -0.29 6.67 -17.07
C GLU A 238 1.00 5.92 -17.45
N ARG A 239 1.27 4.77 -16.81
CA ARG A 239 2.40 3.90 -17.14
C ARG A 239 2.45 3.43 -18.60
N TYR A 240 1.32 3.39 -19.29
CA TYR A 240 1.26 2.99 -20.71
C TYR A 240 1.66 4.13 -21.64
N GLU A 241 1.75 5.34 -21.15
CA GLU A 241 2.14 6.55 -21.87
C GLU A 241 3.62 6.90 -21.67
N GLU A 242 4.36 6.14 -20.83
CA GLU A 242 5.77 6.41 -20.57
C GLU A 242 6.65 6.15 -21.80
N GLU A 243 7.46 7.15 -22.16
CA GLU A 243 8.50 6.99 -23.17
C GLU A 243 9.59 6.01 -22.68
N PRO A 244 10.09 5.14 -23.58
CA PRO A 244 11.18 4.23 -23.21
C PRO A 244 12.44 4.99 -22.78
N THR A 245 12.95 4.71 -21.60
CA THR A 245 14.18 5.26 -21.07
C THR A 245 15.32 4.26 -21.11
N GLN A 246 16.58 4.73 -21.17
CA GLN A 246 17.74 3.84 -21.11
C GLN A 246 17.86 3.11 -19.78
N LEU A 247 17.55 3.79 -18.67
CA LEU A 247 17.46 3.24 -17.31
C LEU A 247 16.13 3.65 -16.71
N LYS A 248 15.56 2.77 -15.88
CA LYS A 248 14.30 3.06 -15.18
C LYS A 248 14.47 2.82 -13.68
N TYR A 249 14.49 3.91 -12.92
CA TYR A 249 14.67 3.93 -11.45
C TYR A 249 15.85 3.04 -10.98
N PRO A 250 17.09 3.33 -11.43
CA PRO A 250 18.23 2.55 -11.07
C PRO A 250 18.47 2.59 -9.55
N GLY A 251 18.71 1.41 -8.96
CA GLY A 251 18.85 1.27 -7.52
C GLY A 251 20.25 1.59 -7.04
N LYS A 252 21.26 0.87 -7.54
CA LYS A 252 22.69 1.01 -7.14
C LYS A 252 23.61 0.97 -8.32
N VAL A 253 24.84 1.49 -8.10
CA VAL A 253 25.94 1.45 -9.04
C VAL A 253 27.18 0.93 -8.33
N LEU A 254 27.83 -0.06 -8.93
CA LEU A 254 29.16 -0.52 -8.55
C LEU A 254 30.16 -0.07 -9.62
N ALA A 255 31.21 0.65 -9.21
CA ALA A 255 32.29 1.06 -10.10
C ALA A 255 33.47 0.08 -10.02
N ASP A 256 33.86 -0.50 -11.15
CA ASP A 256 35.11 -1.26 -11.34
C ASP A 256 36.14 -0.37 -11.98
N GLN A 257 36.92 0.31 -11.16
CA GLN A 257 37.96 1.23 -11.63
C GLN A 257 39.07 0.53 -12.43
N ALA A 258 39.35 -0.75 -12.13
CA ALA A 258 40.43 -1.49 -12.79
C ALA A 258 40.09 -1.76 -14.27
N ASN A 259 38.85 -1.99 -14.58
CA ASN A 259 38.37 -2.28 -15.93
C ASN A 259 37.61 -1.09 -16.57
N GLY A 260 37.47 0.02 -15.86
CA GLY A 260 36.71 1.20 -16.34
C GLY A 260 35.21 0.94 -16.59
N LEU A 261 34.62 0.10 -15.75
CA LEU A 261 33.22 -0.32 -15.91
C LEU A 261 32.32 0.15 -14.76
N LEU A 262 31.05 0.36 -15.07
CA LEU A 262 29.97 0.57 -14.12
C LEU A 262 28.96 -0.56 -14.25
N TYR A 263 28.59 -1.16 -13.13
CA TYR A 263 27.50 -2.14 -13.03
C TYR A 263 26.31 -1.44 -12.36
N ILE A 264 25.22 -1.28 -13.09
CA ILE A 264 24.06 -0.50 -12.69
C ILE A 264 22.86 -1.45 -12.53
N THR A 265 22.29 -1.51 -11.33
CA THR A 265 21.00 -2.21 -11.14
C THR A 265 19.88 -1.33 -11.71
N ASP A 266 19.36 -1.71 -12.87
CA ASP A 266 18.23 -1.03 -13.53
C ASP A 266 16.93 -1.65 -13.02
N SER A 267 16.56 -1.21 -11.79
CA SER A 267 15.60 -1.90 -10.90
C SER A 267 14.23 -2.10 -11.55
N SER A 268 13.64 -1.07 -12.14
CA SER A 268 12.29 -1.19 -12.74
C SER A 268 12.28 -1.82 -14.13
N HIS A 269 13.44 -1.96 -14.79
CA HIS A 269 13.59 -2.81 -15.96
C HIS A 269 14.00 -4.26 -15.62
N ASN A 270 14.12 -4.60 -14.33
CA ASN A 270 14.46 -5.96 -13.87
C ASN A 270 15.74 -6.53 -14.52
N ARG A 271 16.80 -5.71 -14.63
CA ARG A 271 18.04 -6.06 -15.31
C ARG A 271 19.25 -5.35 -14.68
N ILE A 272 20.45 -5.79 -15.06
CA ILE A 272 21.69 -5.11 -14.73
C ILE A 272 22.31 -4.58 -16.02
N VAL A 273 22.68 -3.33 -16.05
CA VAL A 273 23.36 -2.69 -17.19
C VAL A 273 24.85 -2.52 -16.86
N ILE A 274 25.70 -2.95 -17.75
CA ILE A 274 27.16 -2.72 -17.70
C ILE A 274 27.49 -1.63 -18.70
N SER A 275 28.11 -0.55 -18.24
CA SER A 275 28.58 0.56 -19.09
C SER A 275 30.05 0.87 -18.83
N ASP A 276 30.67 1.63 -19.74
CA ASP A 276 31.92 2.34 -19.42
C ASP A 276 31.62 3.60 -18.58
N THR A 277 32.68 4.29 -18.17
CA THR A 277 32.60 5.52 -17.38
C THR A 277 32.01 6.71 -18.14
N GLU A 278 31.96 6.65 -19.47
CA GLU A 278 31.34 7.64 -20.35
C GLU A 278 29.85 7.38 -20.57
N GLY A 279 29.30 6.27 -20.01
CA GLY A 279 27.88 5.91 -20.09
C GLY A 279 27.53 5.07 -21.33
N ASN A 280 28.50 4.58 -22.11
CA ASN A 280 28.21 3.70 -23.23
C ASN A 280 27.91 2.29 -22.72
N VAL A 281 26.73 1.78 -23.02
CA VAL A 281 26.33 0.42 -22.65
C VAL A 281 27.20 -0.62 -23.35
N LYS A 282 27.78 -1.54 -22.61
CA LYS A 282 28.59 -2.67 -23.10
C LYS A 282 27.77 -3.95 -23.12
N GLU A 283 27.04 -4.24 -22.03
CA GLU A 283 26.27 -5.47 -21.85
C GLU A 283 25.01 -5.19 -21.02
N VAL A 284 24.02 -6.03 -21.21
CA VAL A 284 22.79 -6.06 -20.40
C VAL A 284 22.58 -7.49 -19.90
N ILE A 285 22.39 -7.65 -18.59
CA ILE A 285 22.12 -8.92 -17.95
C ILE A 285 20.68 -8.93 -17.45
N GLY A 286 19.90 -9.87 -17.92
CA GLY A 286 18.49 -10.05 -17.56
C GLY A 286 17.54 -9.86 -18.72
N SER A 287 16.52 -10.72 -18.76
CA SER A 287 15.45 -10.70 -19.75
C SER A 287 14.49 -9.51 -19.66
N GLY A 288 14.60 -8.74 -18.57
CA GLY A 288 13.61 -7.69 -18.24
C GLY A 288 12.31 -8.21 -17.59
N GLN A 289 12.11 -9.52 -17.58
CA GLN A 289 10.96 -10.13 -16.90
C GLN A 289 11.22 -10.20 -15.39
N VAL A 290 10.17 -9.91 -14.61
CA VAL A 290 10.22 -10.11 -13.15
C VAL A 290 10.41 -11.59 -12.84
N GLY A 291 11.45 -11.93 -12.06
CA GLY A 291 11.73 -13.32 -11.71
C GLY A 291 13.03 -13.48 -10.93
N ARG A 292 13.39 -14.74 -10.66
CA ARG A 292 14.60 -15.12 -9.92
C ARG A 292 15.23 -16.36 -10.53
N MET A 293 15.34 -16.37 -11.86
CA MET A 293 15.93 -17.50 -12.58
C MET A 293 17.38 -17.19 -12.94
N ASP A 294 18.24 -18.14 -12.66
CA ASP A 294 19.62 -18.15 -13.19
C ASP A 294 19.58 -18.50 -14.68
N GLY A 295 20.53 -17.93 -15.43
CA GLY A 295 20.63 -18.16 -16.85
C GLY A 295 21.84 -17.43 -17.46
N ASP A 296 21.93 -17.42 -18.78
CA ASP A 296 22.83 -16.53 -19.49
C ASP A 296 22.35 -15.07 -19.41
N PHE A 297 23.12 -14.14 -19.97
CA PHE A 297 22.81 -12.71 -19.88
C PHE A 297 21.43 -12.35 -20.43
N ALA A 298 20.92 -13.05 -21.40
CA ALA A 298 19.63 -12.76 -22.03
C ALA A 298 18.47 -13.46 -21.33
N SER A 299 18.68 -14.59 -20.65
CA SER A 299 17.63 -15.43 -20.08
C SER A 299 17.48 -15.33 -18.57
N ALA A 300 18.49 -14.84 -17.85
CA ALA A 300 18.38 -14.57 -16.41
C ALA A 300 17.22 -13.61 -16.11
N SER A 301 16.63 -13.74 -14.95
CA SER A 301 15.55 -12.83 -14.52
C SER A 301 15.80 -12.31 -13.12
N PHE A 302 15.44 -11.05 -12.90
CA PHE A 302 15.58 -10.35 -11.63
C PHE A 302 14.22 -9.80 -11.18
N ASP A 303 14.12 -9.52 -9.90
CA ASP A 303 12.95 -8.87 -9.29
C ASP A 303 13.44 -7.61 -8.57
N HIS A 304 13.32 -6.46 -9.24
CA HIS A 304 13.75 -5.15 -8.75
C HIS A 304 15.18 -5.18 -8.14
N PRO A 305 16.25 -5.53 -8.89
CA PRO A 305 17.60 -5.65 -8.35
C PRO A 305 18.06 -4.33 -7.73
N GLN A 306 18.75 -4.45 -6.57
CA GLN A 306 19.23 -3.31 -5.77
C GLN A 306 20.74 -3.42 -5.53
#